data_c8fd97dadc0fbac69a2443c7ac3cdc7d
#
_entry.id   c8fd97dadc0fbac69a2443c7ac3cdc7d
#
_cell.length_a   1.000
_cell.length_b   1.000
_cell.length_c   1.000
_cell.angle_alpha   90.00
_cell.angle_beta   90.00
_cell.angle_gamma   90.00
#
_symmetry.space_group_name_H-M   'P 1'
#
loop_
_entity.id
_entity.type
_entity.pdbx_description
1 polymer ?
#
loop_
_entity_poly.entity_id
_entity_poly.type
_entity_poly.pdbx_seq_one_letter_code
_entity_poly.pdbx_strand_id
1 'polypeptide(L)'
;MTSKHDSPAAPGFYNAEHYDPNKLVPENSVGYLLRKVMSSIRTQADAQLASHELTYAQWLPLFKLSLCTTAPATVASLARDLETDPASTTRSLDRMEAKGLVVRERSTVDRRVVHLKLTAEGQRIAALVPPVLADVLNVHLSDFTHDEWQLLLSMLRRMLVNGKPPVPPSVSAVSSP
;
A
#
# COMPACT_ATOMS: atom_id res chain seq x y z
N MET A 1 -16.08 1.68 42.00
CA MET A 1 -15.43 2.98 41.75
C MET A 1 -14.20 2.68 40.89
N THR A 2 -14.36 2.71 39.59
CA THR A 2 -13.28 2.47 38.62
C THR A 2 -12.93 3.80 37.96
N SER A 3 -11.72 4.27 38.24
CA SER A 3 -11.15 5.53 37.76
C SER A 3 -11.05 5.53 36.23
N LYS A 4 -11.75 6.45 35.58
CA LYS A 4 -11.52 6.80 34.17
C LYS A 4 -10.11 7.39 34.06
N HIS A 5 -9.27 6.77 33.24
CA HIS A 5 -8.01 7.37 32.81
C HIS A 5 -8.34 8.55 31.88
N ASP A 6 -8.22 9.77 32.42
CA ASP A 6 -8.17 10.99 31.64
C ASP A 6 -6.78 11.08 31.01
N SER A 7 -6.69 10.72 29.74
CA SER A 7 -5.55 11.09 28.90
C SER A 7 -5.80 12.53 28.41
N PRO A 8 -4.81 13.44 28.50
CA PRO A 8 -4.99 14.81 28.04
C PRO A 8 -5.19 14.82 26.51
N ALA A 9 -6.35 15.29 26.08
CA ALA A 9 -6.65 15.50 24.68
C ALA A 9 -5.73 16.58 24.10
N ALA A 10 -5.07 16.28 22.99
CA ALA A 10 -4.35 17.29 22.22
C ALA A 10 -5.32 18.37 21.75
N PRO A 11 -4.94 19.67 21.78
CA PRO A 11 -5.86 20.76 21.49
C PRO A 11 -6.28 20.72 20.01
N GLY A 12 -7.60 20.64 19.79
CA GLY A 12 -8.23 20.91 18.51
C GLY A 12 -8.75 19.72 17.71
N PHE A 13 -8.61 18.48 18.16
CA PHE A 13 -9.22 17.34 17.49
C PHE A 13 -10.43 16.83 18.26
N TYR A 14 -11.55 16.72 17.56
CA TYR A 14 -12.78 16.16 18.05
C TYR A 14 -12.54 14.78 18.65
N ASN A 15 -12.91 14.58 19.90
CA ASN A 15 -13.13 13.27 20.46
C ASN A 15 -14.51 12.78 19.97
N ALA A 16 -14.64 12.61 18.65
CA ALA A 16 -15.89 12.19 18.06
C ALA A 16 -15.92 10.66 18.09
N GLU A 17 -16.74 10.12 18.97
CA GLU A 17 -17.13 8.72 18.92
C GLU A 17 -18.04 8.52 17.71
N HIS A 18 -17.44 8.34 16.53
CA HIS A 18 -18.16 8.12 15.26
C HIS A 18 -18.87 6.78 15.23
N TYR A 19 -18.43 5.82 16.03
CA TYR A 19 -18.98 4.48 16.08
C TYR A 19 -19.39 4.08 17.51
N ASP A 20 -20.70 3.86 17.70
CA ASP A 20 -21.24 3.22 18.87
C ASP A 20 -21.12 1.69 18.68
N PRO A 21 -20.41 0.95 19.56
CA PRO A 21 -20.25 -0.50 19.41
C PRO A 21 -21.58 -1.26 19.42
N ASN A 22 -22.63 -0.70 20.03
CA ASN A 22 -23.96 -1.31 20.09
C ASN A 22 -24.81 -1.04 18.84
N LYS A 23 -24.37 -0.11 17.99
CA LYS A 23 -25.10 0.31 16.76
C LYS A 23 -24.25 0.20 15.51
N LEU A 24 -23.09 -0.47 15.59
CA LEU A 24 -22.19 -0.63 14.47
C LEU A 24 -22.85 -1.50 13.39
N VAL A 25 -23.17 -0.88 12.25
CA VAL A 25 -23.60 -1.55 11.04
C VAL A 25 -22.38 -1.69 10.13
N PRO A 26 -21.88 -2.92 9.88
CA PRO A 26 -20.66 -3.11 9.10
C PRO A 26 -20.68 -2.41 7.74
N GLU A 27 -21.83 -2.44 7.05
CA GLU A 27 -22.03 -1.84 5.72
C GLU A 27 -21.86 -0.32 5.69
N ASN A 28 -22.07 0.35 6.82
CA ASN A 28 -21.90 1.79 6.98
C ASN A 28 -20.53 2.15 7.58
N SER A 29 -19.66 1.16 7.79
CA SER A 29 -18.34 1.44 8.32
C SER A 29 -17.35 1.84 7.21
N VAL A 30 -16.47 2.79 7.51
CA VAL A 30 -15.41 3.23 6.61
C VAL A 30 -14.55 2.04 6.16
N GLY A 31 -14.20 1.13 7.08
CA GLY A 31 -13.39 -0.04 6.76
C GLY A 31 -14.07 -0.98 5.75
N TYR A 32 -15.37 -1.21 5.90
CA TYR A 32 -16.14 -2.01 4.94
C TYR A 32 -16.18 -1.33 3.57
N LEU A 33 -16.50 -0.04 3.52
CA LEU A 33 -16.58 0.70 2.25
C LEU A 33 -15.23 0.75 1.54
N LEU A 34 -14.14 1.05 2.25
CA LEU A 34 -12.78 1.03 1.70
C LEU A 34 -12.44 -0.35 1.11
N ARG A 35 -12.74 -1.43 1.83
CA ARG A 35 -12.52 -2.80 1.34
C ARG A 35 -13.31 -3.07 0.06
N LYS A 36 -14.57 -2.64 -0.01
CA LYS A 36 -15.44 -2.83 -1.20
C LYS A 36 -14.92 -2.05 -2.39
N VAL A 37 -14.54 -0.80 -2.19
CA VAL A 37 -13.95 0.07 -3.24
C VAL A 37 -12.65 -0.57 -3.75
N MET A 38 -11.73 -0.94 -2.85
CA MET A 38 -10.48 -1.58 -3.25
C MET A 38 -10.69 -2.91 -3.98
N SER A 39 -11.69 -3.71 -3.57
CA SER A 39 -12.05 -4.94 -4.27
C SER A 39 -12.55 -4.65 -5.70
N SER A 40 -13.37 -3.61 -5.87
CA SER A 40 -13.88 -3.20 -7.19
C SER A 40 -12.76 -2.72 -8.10
N ILE A 41 -11.90 -1.81 -7.60
CA ILE A 41 -10.73 -1.30 -8.34
C ILE A 41 -9.84 -2.45 -8.79
N ARG A 42 -9.51 -3.37 -7.87
CA ARG A 42 -8.68 -4.53 -8.18
C ARG A 42 -9.30 -5.40 -9.26
N THR A 43 -10.59 -5.73 -9.14
CA THR A 43 -11.29 -6.59 -10.11
C THR A 43 -11.28 -5.98 -11.50
N GLN A 44 -11.52 -4.66 -11.61
CA GLN A 44 -11.51 -3.98 -12.91
C GLN A 44 -10.10 -3.88 -13.50
N ALA A 45 -9.09 -3.57 -12.67
CA ALA A 45 -7.70 -3.56 -13.13
C ALA A 45 -7.23 -4.95 -13.58
N ASP A 46 -7.55 -6.01 -12.83
CA ASP A 46 -7.23 -7.38 -13.22
C ASP A 46 -7.91 -7.76 -14.55
N ALA A 47 -9.16 -7.35 -14.76
CA ALA A 47 -9.87 -7.61 -16.01
C ALA A 47 -9.22 -6.90 -17.21
N GLN A 48 -8.79 -5.64 -17.06
CA GLN A 48 -8.12 -4.89 -18.12
C GLN A 48 -6.70 -5.39 -18.40
N LEU A 49 -6.00 -5.90 -17.39
CA LEU A 49 -4.63 -6.44 -17.52
C LEU A 49 -4.61 -7.94 -17.85
N ALA A 50 -5.76 -8.60 -17.92
CA ALA A 50 -5.84 -10.03 -18.20
C ALA A 50 -5.26 -10.43 -19.56
N SER A 51 -5.38 -9.58 -20.58
CA SER A 51 -4.77 -9.79 -21.92
C SER A 51 -3.24 -9.86 -21.88
N HIS A 52 -2.62 -9.34 -20.81
CA HIS A 52 -1.19 -9.40 -20.55
C HIS A 52 -0.83 -10.49 -19.53
N GLU A 53 -1.79 -11.36 -19.19
CA GLU A 53 -1.64 -12.41 -18.18
C GLU A 53 -1.19 -11.91 -16.81
N LEU A 54 -1.55 -10.68 -16.46
CA LEU A 54 -1.22 -10.05 -15.17
C LEU A 54 -2.40 -10.13 -14.21
N THR A 55 -2.08 -10.43 -12.96
CA THR A 55 -2.99 -10.35 -11.83
C THR A 55 -2.49 -9.28 -10.85
N TYR A 56 -3.33 -8.85 -9.91
CA TYR A 56 -2.97 -7.92 -8.85
C TYR A 56 -1.64 -8.27 -8.16
N ALA A 57 -1.45 -9.55 -7.85
CA ALA A 57 -0.23 -10.05 -7.21
C ALA A 57 1.04 -9.90 -8.08
N GLN A 58 0.90 -9.58 -9.35
CA GLN A 58 2.01 -9.41 -10.29
C GLN A 58 2.16 -7.95 -10.75
N TRP A 59 1.08 -7.30 -11.18
CA TRP A 59 1.21 -5.94 -11.72
C TRP A 59 1.57 -4.91 -10.63
N LEU A 60 1.11 -5.07 -9.39
CA LEU A 60 1.45 -4.13 -8.34
C LEU A 60 2.95 -4.17 -7.98
N PRO A 61 3.59 -5.34 -7.77
CA PRO A 61 5.04 -5.42 -7.63
C PRO A 61 5.80 -4.89 -8.85
N LEU A 62 5.37 -5.20 -10.08
CA LEU A 62 6.00 -4.68 -11.30
C LEU A 62 5.96 -3.15 -11.34
N PHE A 63 4.80 -2.57 -11.07
CA PHE A 63 4.65 -1.12 -11.02
C PHE A 63 5.53 -0.50 -9.92
N LYS A 64 5.58 -1.07 -8.73
CA LYS A 64 6.47 -0.60 -7.66
C LYS A 64 7.93 -0.67 -8.05
N LEU A 65 8.38 -1.75 -8.69
CA LEU A 65 9.75 -1.88 -9.17
C LEU A 65 10.09 -0.86 -10.25
N SER A 66 9.15 -0.49 -11.12
CA SER A 66 9.38 0.54 -12.15
C SER A 66 9.60 1.94 -11.57
N LEU A 67 9.12 2.19 -10.36
CA LEU A 67 9.32 3.45 -9.64
C LEU A 67 10.66 3.52 -8.88
N CYS A 68 11.37 2.39 -8.74
CA CYS A 68 12.64 2.33 -8.01
C CYS A 68 13.79 2.78 -8.91
N THR A 69 13.98 4.10 -9.05
CA THR A 69 15.01 4.70 -9.92
C THR A 69 16.31 5.06 -9.19
N THR A 70 16.26 5.28 -7.87
CA THR A 70 17.39 5.81 -7.09
C THR A 70 18.17 4.74 -6.34
N ALA A 71 17.55 3.63 -5.95
CA ALA A 71 18.21 2.53 -5.26
C ALA A 71 17.64 1.18 -5.74
N PRO A 72 18.49 0.15 -5.86
CA PRO A 72 18.01 -1.17 -6.22
C PRO A 72 17.07 -1.74 -5.17
N ALA A 73 15.90 -2.22 -5.59
CA ALA A 73 14.95 -2.87 -4.70
C ALA A 73 15.47 -4.25 -4.25
N THR A 74 15.09 -4.65 -3.06
CA THR A 74 15.28 -6.01 -2.52
C THR A 74 13.92 -6.64 -2.23
N VAL A 75 13.87 -7.96 -2.00
CA VAL A 75 12.63 -8.62 -1.57
C VAL A 75 12.06 -7.98 -0.32
N ALA A 76 12.92 -7.67 0.66
CA ALA A 76 12.50 -7.08 1.93
C ALA A 76 11.99 -5.64 1.77
N SER A 77 12.64 -4.80 0.94
CA SER A 77 12.14 -3.45 0.68
C SER A 77 10.81 -3.49 -0.07
N LEU A 78 10.69 -4.34 -1.09
CA LEU A 78 9.47 -4.48 -1.86
C LEU A 78 8.30 -5.00 -1.01
N ALA A 79 8.51 -6.00 -0.15
CA ALA A 79 7.50 -6.52 0.77
C ALA A 79 6.98 -5.43 1.71
N ARG A 80 7.88 -4.60 2.25
CA ARG A 80 7.52 -3.46 3.09
C ARG A 80 6.71 -2.41 2.32
N ASP A 81 7.15 -2.07 1.09
CA ASP A 81 6.47 -1.07 0.24
C ASP A 81 5.09 -1.54 -0.25
N LEU A 82 4.88 -2.85 -0.31
CA LEU A 82 3.61 -3.49 -0.66
C LEU A 82 2.74 -3.82 0.56
N GLU A 83 3.26 -3.61 1.78
CA GLU A 83 2.62 -4.01 3.03
C GLU A 83 2.20 -5.49 3.03
N THR A 84 3.06 -6.35 2.47
CA THR A 84 2.84 -7.80 2.34
C THR A 84 3.88 -8.59 3.12
N ASP A 85 3.57 -9.87 3.39
CA ASP A 85 4.57 -10.75 3.99
C ASP A 85 5.67 -11.13 2.98
N PRO A 86 6.93 -11.28 3.44
CA PRO A 86 8.05 -11.58 2.55
C PRO A 86 7.90 -12.90 1.77
N ALA A 87 7.20 -13.90 2.33
CA ALA A 87 7.02 -15.19 1.66
C ALA A 87 6.04 -15.05 0.47
N SER A 88 4.95 -14.28 0.63
CA SER A 88 4.02 -13.96 -0.47
C SER A 88 4.72 -13.15 -1.55
N THR A 89 5.53 -12.17 -1.17
CA THR A 89 6.32 -11.36 -2.10
C THR A 89 7.29 -12.25 -2.88
N THR A 90 8.00 -13.17 -2.21
CA THR A 90 8.92 -14.12 -2.85
C THR A 90 8.19 -14.97 -3.89
N ARG A 91 7.05 -15.58 -3.52
CA ARG A 91 6.25 -16.40 -4.46
C ARG A 91 5.74 -15.61 -5.66
N SER A 92 5.41 -14.33 -5.47
CA SER A 92 5.01 -13.45 -6.58
C SER A 92 6.20 -13.18 -7.50
N LEU A 93 7.36 -12.88 -6.93
CA LEU A 93 8.60 -12.66 -7.68
C LEU A 93 9.04 -13.90 -8.47
N ASP A 94 8.93 -15.11 -7.88
CA ASP A 94 9.26 -16.36 -8.57
C ASP A 94 8.41 -16.54 -9.84
N ARG A 95 7.12 -16.22 -9.77
CA ARG A 95 6.23 -16.26 -10.95
C ARG A 95 6.58 -15.20 -11.99
N MET A 96 6.97 -14.00 -11.56
CA MET A 96 7.38 -12.94 -12.48
C MET A 96 8.74 -13.23 -13.12
N GLU A 97 9.66 -13.85 -12.40
CA GLU A 97 10.96 -14.31 -12.92
C GLU A 97 10.77 -15.43 -13.94
N ALA A 98 9.88 -16.41 -13.65
CA ALA A 98 9.51 -17.47 -14.60
C ALA A 98 8.87 -16.93 -15.89
N LYS A 99 8.18 -15.77 -15.83
CA LYS A 99 7.66 -15.04 -17.00
C LYS A 99 8.69 -14.14 -17.67
N GLY A 100 9.92 -14.08 -17.18
CA GLY A 100 10.98 -13.23 -17.72
C GLY A 100 10.74 -11.71 -17.50
N LEU A 101 9.93 -11.33 -16.52
CA LEU A 101 9.60 -9.93 -16.22
C LEU A 101 10.57 -9.30 -15.22
N VAL A 102 11.14 -10.10 -14.35
CA VAL A 102 12.06 -9.69 -13.27
C VAL A 102 13.29 -10.60 -13.29
N VAL A 103 14.43 -10.06 -12.94
CA VAL A 103 15.66 -10.80 -12.67
C VAL A 103 16.17 -10.48 -11.27
N ARG A 104 16.81 -11.47 -10.65
CA ARG A 104 17.51 -11.35 -9.37
C ARG A 104 19.00 -11.27 -9.62
N GLU A 105 19.63 -10.18 -9.21
CA GLU A 105 21.07 -9.98 -9.32
C GLU A 105 21.72 -9.89 -7.93
N ARG A 106 22.76 -10.66 -7.69
CA ARG A 106 23.54 -10.52 -6.45
C ARG A 106 24.30 -9.20 -6.48
N SER A 107 24.28 -8.50 -5.36
CA SER A 107 25.09 -7.28 -5.19
C SER A 107 26.58 -7.62 -5.34
N THR A 108 27.30 -6.75 -6.03
CA THR A 108 28.77 -6.83 -6.14
C THR A 108 29.46 -6.29 -4.88
N VAL A 109 28.78 -5.50 -4.08
CA VAL A 109 29.30 -4.88 -2.85
C VAL A 109 29.09 -5.82 -1.65
N ASP A 110 27.88 -6.37 -1.50
CA ASP A 110 27.55 -7.36 -0.46
C ASP A 110 26.79 -8.53 -1.08
N ARG A 111 27.46 -9.68 -1.20
CA ARG A 111 26.90 -10.90 -1.80
C ARG A 111 25.70 -11.49 -1.07
N ARG A 112 25.38 -11.01 0.15
CA ARG A 112 24.19 -11.39 0.91
C ARG A 112 22.95 -10.67 0.40
N VAL A 113 23.13 -9.56 -0.32
CA VAL A 113 22.05 -8.75 -0.85
C VAL A 113 21.73 -9.18 -2.28
N VAL A 114 20.46 -9.43 -2.53
CA VAL A 114 19.91 -9.71 -3.86
C VAL A 114 19.05 -8.53 -4.29
N HIS A 115 19.42 -7.93 -5.41
CA HIS A 115 18.68 -6.84 -6.03
C HIS A 115 17.67 -7.36 -7.04
N LEU A 116 16.53 -6.70 -7.10
CA LEU A 116 15.47 -6.97 -8.06
C LEU A 116 15.56 -5.93 -9.18
N LYS A 117 15.52 -6.40 -10.42
CA LYS A 117 15.49 -5.54 -11.61
C LYS A 117 14.40 -6.00 -12.55
N LEU A 118 13.76 -5.04 -13.20
CA LEU A 118 12.89 -5.33 -14.34
C LEU A 118 13.75 -5.67 -15.56
N THR A 119 13.35 -6.68 -16.30
CA THR A 119 13.85 -6.92 -17.67
C THR A 119 13.29 -5.87 -18.61
N ALA A 120 13.75 -5.82 -19.87
CA ALA A 120 13.15 -4.97 -20.90
C ALA A 120 11.65 -5.27 -21.08
N GLU A 121 11.28 -6.57 -21.06
CA GLU A 121 9.88 -6.99 -21.12
C GLU A 121 9.12 -6.58 -19.85
N GLY A 122 9.73 -6.75 -18.67
CA GLY A 122 9.16 -6.28 -17.39
C GLY A 122 8.89 -4.78 -17.39
N GLN A 123 9.78 -3.97 -17.94
CA GLN A 123 9.59 -2.53 -18.09
C GLN A 123 8.44 -2.20 -19.05
N ARG A 124 8.39 -2.87 -20.20
CA ARG A 124 7.31 -2.71 -21.19
C ARG A 124 5.94 -3.03 -20.57
N ILE A 125 5.85 -4.13 -19.85
CA ILE A 125 4.61 -4.55 -19.16
C ILE A 125 4.27 -3.61 -18.00
N ALA A 126 5.24 -3.21 -17.18
CA ALA A 126 5.02 -2.27 -16.09
C ALA A 126 4.46 -0.92 -16.57
N ALA A 127 4.86 -0.47 -17.77
CA ALA A 127 4.38 0.77 -18.37
C ALA A 127 2.88 0.75 -18.74
N LEU A 128 2.26 -0.43 -18.85
CA LEU A 128 0.83 -0.58 -19.11
C LEU A 128 -0.03 -0.31 -17.87
N VAL A 129 0.55 -0.46 -16.68
CA VAL A 129 -0.20 -0.39 -15.41
C VAL A 129 -0.74 1.02 -15.11
N PRO A 130 0.06 2.13 -15.21
CA PRO A 130 -0.43 3.45 -14.88
C PRO A 130 -1.66 3.91 -15.67
N PRO A 131 -1.74 3.79 -17.01
CA PRO A 131 -2.93 4.17 -17.75
C PRO A 131 -4.15 3.32 -17.36
N VAL A 132 -4.00 2.02 -17.19
CA VAL A 132 -5.10 1.16 -16.74
C VAL A 132 -5.61 1.57 -15.35
N LEU A 133 -4.70 1.85 -14.41
CA LEU A 133 -5.10 2.34 -13.09
C LEU A 133 -5.79 3.70 -13.15
N ALA A 134 -5.30 4.61 -13.99
CA ALA A 134 -5.93 5.91 -14.17
C ALA A 134 -7.35 5.77 -14.70
N ASP A 135 -7.58 4.95 -15.71
CA ASP A 135 -8.91 4.70 -16.28
C ASP A 135 -9.86 4.08 -15.24
N VAL A 136 -9.41 3.05 -14.53
CA VAL A 136 -10.21 2.41 -13.47
C VAL A 136 -10.56 3.38 -12.36
N LEU A 137 -9.59 4.19 -11.90
CA LEU A 137 -9.82 5.17 -10.85
C LEU A 137 -10.75 6.31 -11.32
N ASN A 138 -10.60 6.77 -12.55
CA ASN A 138 -11.47 7.78 -13.14
C ASN A 138 -12.93 7.30 -13.26
N VAL A 139 -13.14 6.03 -13.59
CA VAL A 139 -14.48 5.42 -13.58
C VAL A 139 -15.10 5.46 -12.17
N HIS A 140 -14.30 5.11 -11.13
CA HIS A 140 -14.79 5.16 -9.74
C HIS A 140 -15.03 6.58 -9.21
N LEU A 141 -14.46 7.59 -9.84
CA LEU A 141 -14.55 8.99 -9.45
C LEU A 141 -15.37 9.83 -10.45
N SER A 142 -16.10 9.20 -11.36
CA SER A 142 -16.78 9.90 -12.48
C SER A 142 -17.73 11.02 -12.05
N ASP A 143 -18.40 10.86 -10.90
CA ASP A 143 -19.36 11.84 -10.37
C ASP A 143 -18.75 12.79 -9.33
N PHE A 144 -17.44 12.73 -9.13
CA PHE A 144 -16.73 13.59 -8.18
C PHE A 144 -16.26 14.87 -8.87
N THR A 145 -16.50 16.01 -8.23
CA THR A 145 -15.80 17.24 -8.57
C THR A 145 -14.34 17.17 -8.18
N HIS A 146 -13.49 18.04 -8.75
CA HIS A 146 -12.08 18.12 -8.39
C HIS A 146 -11.88 18.35 -6.87
N ASP A 147 -12.69 19.22 -6.27
CA ASP A 147 -12.59 19.54 -4.84
C ASP A 147 -12.98 18.35 -3.95
N GLU A 148 -14.01 17.60 -4.32
CA GLU A 148 -14.40 16.37 -3.60
C GLU A 148 -13.33 15.30 -3.70
N TRP A 149 -12.71 15.13 -4.86
CA TRP A 149 -11.57 14.24 -5.02
C TRP A 149 -10.38 14.65 -4.12
N GLN A 150 -10.00 15.94 -4.11
CA GLN A 150 -8.95 16.44 -3.23
C GLN A 150 -9.28 16.25 -1.75
N LEU A 151 -10.54 16.51 -1.37
CA LEU A 151 -11.04 16.32 -0.01
C LEU A 151 -10.95 14.84 0.41
N LEU A 152 -11.38 13.91 -0.47
CA LEU A 152 -11.27 12.46 -0.23
C LEU A 152 -9.82 12.05 0.01
N LEU A 153 -8.87 12.49 -0.84
CA LEU A 153 -7.46 12.21 -0.66
C LEU A 153 -6.92 12.75 0.68
N SER A 154 -7.34 13.95 1.06
CA SER A 154 -6.97 14.57 2.34
C SER A 154 -7.47 13.77 3.53
N MET A 155 -8.74 13.33 3.50
CA MET A 155 -9.34 12.51 4.57
C MET A 155 -8.63 11.15 4.69
N LEU A 156 -8.37 10.46 3.59
CA LEU A 156 -7.66 9.18 3.58
C LEU A 156 -6.23 9.31 4.13
N ARG A 157 -5.50 10.36 3.74
CA ARG A 157 -4.15 10.62 4.29
C ARG A 157 -4.21 10.86 5.80
N ARG A 158 -5.19 11.62 6.30
CA ARG A 158 -5.39 11.87 7.73
C ARG A 158 -5.71 10.58 8.47
N MET A 159 -6.55 9.70 7.90
CA MET A 159 -6.82 8.38 8.48
C MET A 159 -5.56 7.52 8.58
N LEU A 160 -4.71 7.51 7.55
CA LEU A 160 -3.44 6.78 7.56
C LEU A 160 -2.47 7.31 8.63
N VAL A 161 -2.45 8.64 8.85
CA VAL A 161 -1.63 9.24 9.91
C VAL A 161 -2.15 8.85 11.30
N ASN A 162 -3.46 8.95 11.52
CA ASN A 162 -4.09 8.66 12.79
C ASN A 162 -3.98 7.16 13.16
N GLY A 163 -3.97 6.27 12.18
CA GLY A 163 -3.87 4.82 12.38
C GLY A 163 -2.45 4.32 12.67
N LYS A 164 -1.42 5.17 12.61
CA LYS A 164 -0.07 4.75 12.98
C LYS A 164 0.02 4.50 14.49
N PRO A 165 0.61 3.38 14.93
CA PRO A 165 0.84 3.17 16.35
C PRO A 165 1.72 4.30 16.91
N PRO A 166 1.49 4.72 18.17
CA PRO A 166 2.33 5.72 18.82
C PRO A 166 3.78 5.23 18.83
N VAL A 167 4.70 6.09 18.40
CA VAL A 167 6.14 5.81 18.49
C VAL A 167 6.47 5.62 19.98
N PRO A 168 7.02 4.47 20.40
CA PRO A 168 7.41 4.30 21.80
C PRO A 168 8.43 5.39 22.13
N PRO A 169 8.34 5.98 23.35
CA PRO A 169 9.32 7.00 23.76
C PRO A 169 10.72 6.38 23.65
N SER A 170 11.62 7.08 22.98
CA SER A 170 13.03 6.70 22.92
C SER A 170 13.54 6.56 24.34
N VAL A 171 13.95 5.33 24.71
CA VAL A 171 14.61 5.09 26.00
C VAL A 171 15.91 5.90 25.96
N SER A 172 15.88 7.10 26.54
CA SER A 172 17.09 7.88 26.78
C SER A 172 18.01 7.00 27.60
N ALA A 173 19.18 6.69 27.06
CA ALA A 173 20.21 5.96 27.76
C ALA A 173 20.44 6.66 29.11
N VAL A 174 20.06 6.01 30.19
CA VAL A 174 20.44 6.41 31.54
C VAL A 174 21.94 6.16 31.62
N SER A 175 22.70 7.25 31.48
CA SER A 175 24.11 7.24 31.85
C SER A 175 24.16 7.00 33.36
N SER A 176 24.56 5.83 33.75
CA SER A 176 24.93 5.55 35.14
C SER A 176 26.27 6.16 35.47
N PRO A 177 26.47 6.65 36.69
CA PRO A 177 27.62 7.34 37.16
C PRO A 177 28.88 6.48 37.31
#